data_71c1edfebee04edba292a8484fd925ee
#
_entry.id   71c1edfebee04edba292a8484fd925ee
#
_cell.length_a   1.000
_cell.length_b   1.000
_cell.length_c   1.000
_cell.angle_alpha   90.00
_cell.angle_beta   90.00
_cell.angle_gamma   90.00
#
_symmetry.space_group_name_H-M   'P 1'
#
loop_
_entity.id
_entity.type
_entity.pdbx_description
1 polymer ?
#
loop_
_entity_poly.entity_id
_entity_poly.type
_entity_poly.pdbx_seq_one_letter_code
_entity_poly.pdbx_strand_id
1 'polypeptide(L)'
;MQQALFIDRDGTLVHPRHYPSQPHELQLYDGIGPGLQRLQRAGFQLVVITNQSGVAHGYFSVGDLERMHAHLGRELARLEVRLDGVYYCPHHPDGSIAELAIACDCRKPQPGLLVRAAAEQAINLQRSWFVGDILDDIEAGERAGCRTILVDLGTEPLPSHELREPDFVARDTAHALAIIAAVERLGPAVDMDYLPSHWEGWVSEPRADRLPGGAPHSALT
;
A
#
# COMPACT_ATOMS: atom_id res chain seq x y z
N MET A 1 16.19 -12.62 -3.67
CA MET A 1 15.14 -11.90 -2.92
C MET A 1 13.99 -11.62 -3.88
N GLN A 2 12.76 -11.83 -3.44
CA GLN A 2 11.55 -11.63 -4.23
C GLN A 2 11.13 -10.16 -4.23
N GLN A 3 10.25 -9.78 -5.12
CA GLN A 3 9.62 -8.46 -5.15
C GLN A 3 8.15 -8.58 -4.70
N ALA A 4 7.60 -7.52 -4.12
CA ALA A 4 6.23 -7.51 -3.64
C ALA A 4 5.46 -6.30 -4.14
N LEU A 5 4.17 -6.50 -4.29
CA LEU A 5 3.17 -5.46 -4.21
C LEU A 5 2.69 -5.42 -2.75
N PHE A 6 3.17 -4.45 -2.00
CA PHE A 6 2.55 -4.05 -0.75
C PHE A 6 1.34 -3.18 -1.06
N ILE A 7 0.24 -3.40 -0.37
CA ILE A 7 -1.01 -2.67 -0.63
C ILE A 7 -1.73 -2.39 0.69
N ASP A 8 -2.22 -1.17 0.89
CA ASP A 8 -3.11 -0.90 2.00
C ASP A 8 -4.46 -1.60 1.79
N ARG A 9 -5.19 -1.81 2.89
CA ARG A 9 -6.47 -2.50 2.86
C ARG A 9 -7.62 -1.55 2.57
N ASP A 10 -7.90 -0.65 3.51
CA ASP A 10 -9.09 0.19 3.53
C ASP A 10 -8.90 1.44 2.66
N GLY A 11 -9.71 1.63 1.65
CA GLY A 11 -9.55 2.73 0.67
C GLY A 11 -8.69 2.36 -0.54
N THR A 12 -7.92 1.28 -0.47
CA THR A 12 -7.03 0.87 -1.56
C THR A 12 -7.41 -0.50 -2.14
N LEU A 13 -7.41 -1.56 -1.34
CA LEU A 13 -7.79 -2.91 -1.80
C LEU A 13 -9.30 -3.14 -1.67
N VAL A 14 -9.90 -2.60 -0.62
CA VAL A 14 -11.35 -2.64 -0.35
C VAL A 14 -11.92 -1.24 -0.21
N HIS A 15 -13.21 -1.10 -0.47
CA HIS A 15 -13.92 0.16 -0.26
C HIS A 15 -13.74 0.65 1.19
N PRO A 16 -13.49 1.95 1.41
CA PRO A 16 -13.26 2.49 2.73
C PRO A 16 -14.54 2.42 3.56
N ARG A 17 -14.42 1.96 4.80
CA ARG A 17 -15.50 1.96 5.79
C ARG A 17 -14.96 2.39 7.14
N HIS A 18 -15.78 3.09 7.89
CA HIS A 18 -15.43 3.49 9.24
C HIS A 18 -15.45 2.27 10.17
N TYR A 19 -14.26 1.77 10.54
CA TYR A 19 -14.03 0.64 11.43
C TYR A 19 -14.86 -0.62 11.10
N PRO A 20 -14.70 -1.23 9.92
CA PRO A 20 -15.41 -2.47 9.60
C PRO A 20 -15.05 -3.55 10.62
N SER A 21 -16.05 -4.26 11.12
CA SER A 21 -15.91 -5.27 12.18
C SER A 21 -16.38 -6.66 11.75
N GLN A 22 -17.05 -6.72 10.59
CA GLN A 22 -17.61 -7.96 10.06
C GLN A 22 -17.01 -8.30 8.69
N PRO A 23 -16.76 -9.60 8.40
CA PRO A 23 -16.17 -10.01 7.13
C PRO A 23 -16.90 -9.48 5.88
N HIS A 24 -18.23 -9.49 5.86
CA HIS A 24 -19.04 -9.05 4.71
C HIS A 24 -18.96 -7.54 4.42
N GLU A 25 -18.39 -6.76 5.35
CA GLU A 25 -18.17 -5.32 5.16
C GLU A 25 -16.93 -5.04 4.31
N LEU A 26 -16.01 -6.02 4.16
CA LEU A 26 -14.86 -5.92 3.28
C LEU A 26 -15.26 -6.24 1.85
N GLN A 27 -15.42 -5.21 1.04
CA GLN A 27 -15.77 -5.34 -0.38
C GLN A 27 -14.60 -4.89 -1.23
N LEU A 28 -14.02 -5.82 -2.02
CA LEU A 28 -12.96 -5.50 -2.96
C LEU A 28 -13.44 -4.45 -3.98
N TYR A 29 -12.52 -3.59 -4.41
CA TYR A 29 -12.79 -2.74 -5.56
C TYR A 29 -12.96 -3.57 -6.82
N ASP A 30 -13.87 -3.13 -7.70
CA ASP A 30 -14.08 -3.77 -8.99
C ASP A 30 -12.87 -3.60 -9.92
N GLY A 31 -12.65 -4.56 -10.80
CA GLY A 31 -11.63 -4.46 -11.85
C GLY A 31 -10.18 -4.68 -11.42
N ILE A 32 -9.88 -4.88 -10.13
CA ILE A 32 -8.51 -5.06 -9.64
C ILE A 32 -7.93 -6.46 -9.94
N GLY A 33 -8.78 -7.48 -10.08
CA GLY A 33 -8.36 -8.87 -10.27
C GLY A 33 -7.36 -9.08 -11.40
N PRO A 34 -7.63 -8.63 -12.63
CA PRO A 34 -6.71 -8.80 -13.77
C PRO A 34 -5.33 -8.16 -13.55
N GLY A 35 -5.28 -6.98 -12.89
CA GLY A 35 -4.03 -6.30 -12.55
C GLY A 35 -3.21 -7.10 -11.52
N LEU A 36 -3.85 -7.53 -10.42
CA LEU A 36 -3.22 -8.36 -9.38
C LEU A 36 -2.71 -9.69 -9.94
N GLN A 37 -3.51 -10.40 -10.74
CA GLN A 37 -3.09 -11.63 -11.40
C GLN A 37 -1.86 -11.42 -12.29
N ARG A 38 -1.83 -10.31 -13.05
CA ARG A 38 -0.70 -9.99 -13.93
C ARG A 38 0.59 -9.83 -13.13
N LEU A 39 0.56 -9.09 -12.04
CA LEU A 39 1.73 -8.88 -11.18
C LEU A 39 2.17 -10.20 -10.51
N GLN A 40 1.24 -11.02 -10.04
CA GLN A 40 1.60 -12.32 -9.46
C GLN A 40 2.21 -13.28 -10.49
N ARG A 41 1.71 -13.30 -11.74
CA ARG A 41 2.34 -14.09 -12.82
C ARG A 41 3.76 -13.60 -13.14
N ALA A 42 4.05 -12.34 -12.90
CA ALA A 42 5.39 -11.75 -13.04
C ALA A 42 6.28 -11.96 -11.79
N GLY A 43 5.78 -12.66 -10.78
CA GLY A 43 6.55 -13.04 -9.58
C GLY A 43 6.44 -12.07 -8.41
N PHE A 44 5.51 -11.10 -8.45
CA PHE A 44 5.22 -10.27 -7.28
C PHE A 44 4.44 -11.06 -6.23
N GLN A 45 4.86 -10.96 -4.98
CA GLN A 45 4.04 -11.35 -3.84
C GLN A 45 3.01 -10.24 -3.56
N LEU A 46 1.79 -10.62 -3.17
CA LEU A 46 0.78 -9.67 -2.70
C LEU A 46 0.74 -9.67 -1.19
N VAL A 47 1.10 -8.53 -0.58
CA VAL A 47 1.18 -8.38 0.89
C VAL A 47 0.38 -7.16 1.33
N VAL A 48 -0.61 -7.38 2.20
CA VAL A 48 -1.41 -6.29 2.78
C VAL A 48 -0.68 -5.68 3.98
N ILE A 49 -0.62 -4.33 4.02
CA ILE A 49 -0.02 -3.52 5.10
C ILE A 49 -1.07 -2.53 5.59
N THR A 50 -1.58 -2.68 6.80
CA THR A 50 -2.74 -1.91 7.23
C THR A 50 -2.70 -1.45 8.69
N ASN A 51 -3.17 -0.23 8.96
CA ASN A 51 -3.39 0.28 10.31
C ASN A 51 -4.80 -0.12 10.78
N GLN A 52 -4.89 -0.86 11.87
CA GLN A 52 -6.15 -1.38 12.41
C GLN A 52 -6.40 -0.89 13.84
N SER A 53 -6.46 0.42 13.99
CA SER A 53 -6.64 1.08 15.29
C SER A 53 -7.98 0.78 15.98
N GLY A 54 -8.96 0.23 15.26
CA GLY A 54 -10.21 -0.24 15.86
C GLY A 54 -10.01 -1.26 16.98
N VAL A 55 -8.90 -2.03 16.94
CA VAL A 55 -8.51 -2.92 18.03
C VAL A 55 -8.12 -2.12 19.29
N ALA A 56 -7.25 -1.09 19.14
CA ALA A 56 -6.85 -0.22 20.26
C ALA A 56 -8.03 0.56 20.86
N HIS A 57 -9.02 0.91 20.02
CA HIS A 57 -10.24 1.57 20.47
C HIS A 57 -11.29 0.62 21.05
N GLY A 58 -11.07 -0.72 20.97
CA GLY A 58 -12.01 -1.71 21.46
C GLY A 58 -13.27 -1.89 20.61
N TYR A 59 -13.26 -1.45 19.37
CA TYR A 59 -14.42 -1.59 18.46
C TYR A 59 -14.59 -3.02 17.94
N PHE A 60 -13.48 -3.76 17.85
CA PHE A 60 -13.46 -5.18 17.52
C PHE A 60 -12.19 -5.83 18.07
N SER A 61 -12.24 -7.13 18.26
CA SER A 61 -11.11 -7.91 18.77
C SER A 61 -10.10 -8.29 17.67
N VAL A 62 -8.91 -8.73 18.08
CA VAL A 62 -7.93 -9.35 17.17
C VAL A 62 -8.54 -10.54 16.44
N GLY A 63 -9.35 -11.36 17.14
CA GLY A 63 -10.02 -12.50 16.50
C GLY A 63 -11.05 -12.10 15.45
N ASP A 64 -11.73 -10.94 15.62
CA ASP A 64 -12.60 -10.39 14.58
C ASP A 64 -11.78 -9.97 13.35
N LEU A 65 -10.67 -9.29 13.59
CA LEU A 65 -9.75 -8.85 12.54
C LEU A 65 -9.18 -10.03 11.73
N GLU A 66 -8.76 -11.10 12.41
CA GLU A 66 -8.27 -12.32 11.77
C GLU A 66 -9.36 -12.98 10.89
N ARG A 67 -10.62 -12.99 11.35
CA ARG A 67 -11.74 -13.48 10.53
C ARG A 67 -11.98 -12.62 9.28
N MET A 68 -11.83 -11.30 9.42
CA MET A 68 -11.91 -10.38 8.29
C MET A 68 -10.78 -10.61 7.29
N HIS A 69 -9.54 -10.77 7.74
CA HIS A 69 -8.41 -11.07 6.87
C HIS A 69 -8.54 -12.44 6.18
N ALA A 70 -9.04 -13.45 6.89
CA ALA A 70 -9.34 -14.74 6.27
C ALA A 70 -10.45 -14.64 5.21
N HIS A 71 -11.44 -13.78 5.41
CA HIS A 71 -12.45 -13.49 4.40
C HIS A 71 -11.84 -12.80 3.18
N LEU A 72 -11.03 -11.76 3.38
CA LEU A 72 -10.31 -11.07 2.32
C LEU A 72 -9.50 -12.03 1.44
N GLY A 73 -8.77 -12.96 2.07
CA GLY A 73 -8.03 -13.99 1.33
C GLY A 73 -8.93 -14.88 0.47
N ARG A 74 -10.13 -15.22 0.96
CA ARG A 74 -11.11 -15.99 0.16
C ARG A 74 -11.68 -15.19 -1.02
N GLU A 75 -11.98 -13.92 -0.82
CA GLU A 75 -12.47 -13.06 -1.91
C GLU A 75 -11.40 -12.87 -3.01
N LEU A 76 -10.14 -12.66 -2.62
CA LEU A 76 -9.03 -12.61 -3.57
C LEU A 76 -8.84 -13.95 -4.30
N ALA A 77 -8.97 -15.07 -3.60
CA ALA A 77 -8.87 -16.40 -4.23
C ALA A 77 -9.98 -16.66 -5.26
N ARG A 78 -11.17 -16.08 -5.12
CA ARG A 78 -12.22 -16.11 -6.15
C ARG A 78 -11.82 -15.35 -7.42
N LEU A 79 -10.93 -14.39 -7.29
CA LEU A 79 -10.31 -13.68 -8.40
C LEU A 79 -9.02 -14.37 -8.89
N GLU A 80 -8.75 -15.61 -8.46
CA GLU A 80 -7.50 -16.35 -8.76
C GLU A 80 -6.24 -15.58 -8.34
N VAL A 81 -6.36 -14.80 -7.27
CA VAL A 81 -5.27 -14.01 -6.67
C VAL A 81 -4.91 -14.61 -5.31
N ARG A 82 -3.63 -14.92 -5.10
CA ARG A 82 -3.13 -15.40 -3.82
C ARG A 82 -2.72 -14.22 -2.93
N LEU A 83 -3.21 -14.21 -1.70
CA LEU A 83 -2.73 -13.31 -0.66
C LEU A 83 -1.54 -13.96 0.05
N ASP A 84 -0.35 -13.37 -0.08
CA ASP A 84 0.89 -13.95 0.45
C ASP A 84 1.14 -13.56 1.92
N GLY A 85 0.54 -12.48 2.39
CA GLY A 85 0.61 -12.06 3.79
C GLY A 85 -0.29 -10.88 4.13
N VAL A 86 -0.60 -10.78 5.42
CA VAL A 86 -1.28 -9.60 6.00
C VAL A 86 -0.51 -9.17 7.23
N TYR A 87 -0.04 -7.94 7.23
CA TYR A 87 0.63 -7.30 8.36
C TYR A 87 -0.19 -6.11 8.81
N TYR A 88 -0.48 -6.03 10.09
CA TYR A 88 -1.31 -4.97 10.62
C TYR A 88 -0.74 -4.39 11.92
N CYS A 89 -1.04 -3.12 12.15
CA CYS A 89 -0.77 -2.44 13.40
C CYS A 89 -2.08 -2.27 14.18
N PRO A 90 -2.23 -2.88 15.37
CA PRO A 90 -3.40 -2.73 16.21
C PRO A 90 -3.35 -1.49 17.12
N HIS A 91 -2.20 -0.79 17.16
CA HIS A 91 -1.94 0.29 18.12
C HIS A 91 -2.50 1.64 17.67
N HIS A 92 -2.84 2.47 18.65
CA HIS A 92 -3.13 3.89 18.47
C HIS A 92 -2.83 4.65 19.77
N PRO A 93 -2.08 5.77 19.76
CA PRO A 93 -1.74 6.51 20.99
C PRO A 93 -2.97 6.89 21.83
N ASP A 94 -4.09 7.20 21.18
CA ASP A 94 -5.35 7.56 21.85
C ASP A 94 -6.29 6.38 22.00
N GLY A 95 -5.78 5.14 21.97
CA GLY A 95 -6.57 3.92 22.16
C GLY A 95 -7.20 3.82 23.56
N SER A 96 -8.36 3.16 23.64
CA SER A 96 -9.05 2.92 24.92
C SER A 96 -8.50 1.69 25.67
N ILE A 97 -7.81 0.80 24.96
CA ILE A 97 -7.17 -0.40 25.54
C ILE A 97 -5.73 -0.05 25.90
N ALA A 98 -5.43 0.00 27.19
CA ALA A 98 -4.16 0.52 27.72
C ALA A 98 -2.90 -0.13 27.10
N GLU A 99 -2.94 -1.44 26.87
CA GLU A 99 -1.82 -2.21 26.32
C GLU A 99 -1.57 -1.88 24.83
N LEU A 100 -2.56 -1.33 24.14
CA LEU A 100 -2.50 -0.94 22.71
C LEU A 100 -2.46 0.57 22.51
N ALA A 101 -2.63 1.36 23.58
CA ALA A 101 -2.58 2.81 23.57
C ALA A 101 -1.12 3.31 23.61
N ILE A 102 -0.35 2.94 22.59
CA ILE A 102 1.08 3.22 22.49
C ILE A 102 1.48 3.79 21.14
N ALA A 103 2.54 4.60 21.13
CA ALA A 103 3.33 4.87 19.94
C ALA A 103 4.19 3.64 19.61
N CYS A 104 4.28 3.29 18.34
CA CYS A 104 5.03 2.10 17.89
C CYS A 104 5.71 2.36 16.54
N ASP A 105 6.61 1.49 16.16
CA ASP A 105 7.31 1.50 14.86
C ASP A 105 6.50 0.85 13.73
N CYS A 106 5.42 0.12 14.08
CA CYS A 106 4.61 -0.60 13.10
C CYS A 106 3.45 0.22 12.52
N ARG A 107 3.00 1.31 13.18
CA ARG A 107 1.92 2.15 12.67
C ARG A 107 2.43 3.07 11.57
N LYS A 108 1.86 2.99 10.36
CA LYS A 108 2.09 3.95 9.29
C LYS A 108 1.83 5.38 9.80
N PRO A 109 2.71 6.36 9.55
CA PRO A 109 3.79 6.39 8.55
C PRO A 109 5.13 5.72 8.95
N GLN A 110 5.20 4.97 10.04
CA GLN A 110 6.40 4.19 10.34
C GLN A 110 6.49 2.94 9.43
N PRO A 111 7.71 2.56 9.00
CA PRO A 111 7.92 1.49 8.03
C PRO A 111 7.93 0.08 8.63
N GLY A 112 7.72 -0.08 9.94
CA GLY A 112 7.99 -1.33 10.65
C GLY A 112 7.26 -2.55 10.10
N LEU A 113 6.01 -2.41 9.60
CA LEU A 113 5.30 -3.53 8.98
C LEU A 113 5.93 -3.98 7.67
N LEU A 114 6.36 -3.03 6.83
CA LEU A 114 7.03 -3.30 5.55
C LEU A 114 8.38 -4.00 5.78
N VAL A 115 9.18 -3.49 6.73
CA VAL A 115 10.48 -4.06 7.12
C VAL A 115 10.30 -5.48 7.68
N ARG A 116 9.30 -5.68 8.53
CA ARG A 116 8.96 -7.00 9.09
C ARG A 116 8.56 -7.98 7.99
N ALA A 117 7.65 -7.58 7.10
CA ALA A 117 7.22 -8.43 5.98
C ALA A 117 8.40 -8.81 5.07
N ALA A 118 9.27 -7.84 4.78
CA ALA A 118 10.46 -8.06 3.96
C ALA A 118 11.43 -9.06 4.60
N ALA A 119 11.65 -8.97 5.91
CA ALA A 119 12.50 -9.90 6.64
C ALA A 119 11.92 -11.33 6.68
N GLU A 120 10.62 -11.45 6.98
CA GLU A 120 9.95 -12.75 7.12
C GLU A 120 9.77 -13.48 5.77
N GLN A 121 9.60 -12.75 4.66
CA GLN A 121 9.30 -13.31 3.35
C GLN A 121 10.45 -13.15 2.33
N ALA A 122 11.63 -12.73 2.77
CA ALA A 122 12.81 -12.50 1.93
C ALA A 122 12.55 -11.56 0.73
N ILE A 123 11.78 -10.49 0.96
CA ILE A 123 11.40 -9.49 -0.04
C ILE A 123 12.50 -8.42 -0.15
N ASN A 124 12.77 -7.96 -1.36
CA ASN A 124 13.61 -6.80 -1.64
C ASN A 124 12.72 -5.54 -1.72
N LEU A 125 12.79 -4.69 -0.71
CA LEU A 125 11.97 -3.46 -0.64
C LEU A 125 12.25 -2.51 -1.80
N GLN A 126 13.50 -2.35 -2.22
CA GLN A 126 13.89 -1.47 -3.34
C GLN A 126 13.37 -1.93 -4.71
N ARG A 127 12.91 -3.17 -4.81
CA ARG A 127 12.29 -3.75 -6.01
C ARG A 127 10.79 -3.95 -5.84
N SER A 128 10.23 -3.38 -4.80
CA SER A 128 8.83 -3.55 -4.41
C SER A 128 8.09 -2.23 -4.50
N TRP A 129 6.78 -2.34 -4.58
CA TRP A 129 5.87 -1.22 -4.63
C TRP A 129 5.01 -1.18 -3.38
N PHE A 130 4.67 0.03 -2.91
CA PHE A 130 3.61 0.21 -1.93
C PHE A 130 2.52 1.12 -2.52
N VAL A 131 1.29 0.61 -2.52
CA VAL A 131 0.09 1.31 -3.01
C VAL A 131 -0.81 1.58 -1.82
N GLY A 132 -1.18 2.84 -1.63
CA GLY A 132 -2.09 3.27 -0.55
C GLY A 132 -2.89 4.49 -0.97
N ASP A 133 -3.88 4.88 -0.17
CA ASP A 133 -4.79 6.00 -0.45
C ASP A 133 -4.55 7.22 0.44
N ILE A 134 -3.66 7.11 1.43
CA ILE A 134 -3.28 8.22 2.31
C ILE A 134 -1.78 8.48 2.28
N LEU A 135 -1.38 9.73 2.60
CA LEU A 135 0.02 10.13 2.61
C LEU A 135 0.86 9.40 3.67
N ASP A 136 0.24 8.82 4.71
CA ASP A 136 0.94 7.96 5.67
C ASP A 136 1.41 6.63 5.04
N ASP A 137 0.73 6.13 4.01
CA ASP A 137 1.16 4.96 3.23
C ASP A 137 2.39 5.30 2.41
N ILE A 138 2.33 6.44 1.73
CA ILE A 138 3.43 6.94 0.91
C ILE A 138 4.68 7.12 1.78
N GLU A 139 4.57 7.83 2.89
CA GLU A 139 5.69 8.04 3.82
C GLU A 139 6.25 6.72 4.37
N ALA A 140 5.39 5.75 4.71
CA ALA A 140 5.85 4.44 5.16
C ALA A 140 6.60 3.68 4.06
N GLY A 141 6.11 3.73 2.81
CA GLY A 141 6.75 3.14 1.64
C GLY A 141 8.12 3.76 1.36
N GLU A 142 8.19 5.09 1.36
CA GLU A 142 9.41 5.86 1.15
C GLU A 142 10.47 5.55 2.22
N ARG A 143 10.07 5.55 3.50
CA ARG A 143 10.95 5.17 4.62
C ARG A 143 11.47 3.74 4.52
N ALA A 144 10.68 2.83 3.94
CA ALA A 144 11.08 1.45 3.71
C ALA A 144 11.95 1.27 2.46
N GLY A 145 12.02 2.28 1.58
CA GLY A 145 12.74 2.23 0.31
C GLY A 145 11.96 1.56 -0.82
N CYS A 146 10.65 1.45 -0.71
CA CYS A 146 9.77 1.01 -1.78
C CYS A 146 9.48 2.16 -2.77
N ARG A 147 9.03 1.81 -3.97
CA ARG A 147 8.35 2.75 -4.87
C ARG A 147 6.91 2.89 -4.40
N THR A 148 6.34 4.07 -4.60
CA THR A 148 5.05 4.41 -4.01
C THR A 148 4.04 4.90 -5.04
N ILE A 149 2.77 4.52 -4.87
CA ILE A 149 1.65 5.07 -5.64
C ILE A 149 0.55 5.48 -4.68
N LEU A 150 0.12 6.73 -4.78
CA LEU A 150 -1.08 7.21 -4.10
C LEU A 150 -2.30 6.95 -4.97
N VAL A 151 -3.30 6.26 -4.41
CA VAL A 151 -4.64 6.17 -4.99
C VAL A 151 -5.44 7.37 -4.52
N ASP A 152 -5.83 8.23 -5.47
CA ASP A 152 -6.55 9.45 -5.15
C ASP A 152 -8.03 9.20 -4.85
N LEU A 153 -8.41 9.36 -3.59
CA LEU A 153 -9.82 9.38 -3.16
C LEU A 153 -10.34 10.82 -2.94
N GLY A 154 -9.57 11.84 -3.28
CA GLY A 154 -9.92 13.24 -3.07
C GLY A 154 -9.83 13.71 -1.62
N THR A 155 -9.17 12.94 -0.74
CA THR A 155 -9.12 13.19 0.70
C THR A 155 -7.79 13.76 1.19
N GLU A 156 -6.71 13.54 0.46
CA GLU A 156 -5.37 13.92 0.90
C GLU A 156 -4.97 15.33 0.41
N PRO A 157 -4.35 16.13 1.29
CA PRO A 157 -3.80 17.43 0.90
C PRO A 157 -2.54 17.24 0.05
N LEU A 158 -1.99 18.35 -0.46
CA LEU A 158 -0.66 18.33 -1.08
C LEU A 158 0.40 17.79 -0.10
N PRO A 159 1.38 17.01 -0.61
CA PRO A 159 2.50 16.53 0.19
C PRO A 159 3.23 17.69 0.89
N SER A 160 3.50 17.54 2.17
CA SER A 160 4.16 18.57 2.99
C SER A 160 5.68 18.47 3.04
N HIS A 161 6.26 17.33 2.59
CA HIS A 161 7.69 17.06 2.52
C HIS A 161 7.97 15.84 1.63
N GLU A 162 9.23 15.68 1.22
CA GLU A 162 9.69 14.68 0.25
C GLU A 162 9.25 13.23 0.52
N LEU A 163 9.22 12.80 1.79
CA LEU A 163 8.81 11.42 2.12
C LEU A 163 7.30 11.17 1.91
N ARG A 164 6.51 12.22 1.70
CA ARG A 164 5.08 12.12 1.38
C ARG A 164 4.80 12.30 -0.11
N GLU A 165 5.81 12.55 -0.91
CA GLU A 165 5.68 12.66 -2.36
C GLU A 165 5.65 11.26 -2.99
N PRO A 166 4.54 10.83 -3.58
CA PRO A 166 4.48 9.53 -4.25
C PRO A 166 5.26 9.55 -5.56
N ASP A 167 5.81 8.39 -5.98
CA ASP A 167 6.39 8.27 -7.33
C ASP A 167 5.31 8.46 -8.43
N PHE A 168 4.08 8.04 -8.16
CA PHE A 168 2.93 8.22 -9.05
C PHE A 168 1.64 8.47 -8.26
N VAL A 169 0.69 9.14 -8.92
CA VAL A 169 -0.70 9.25 -8.43
C VAL A 169 -1.62 8.49 -9.38
N ALA A 170 -2.53 7.74 -8.85
CA ALA A 170 -3.50 6.95 -9.61
C ALA A 170 -4.94 7.37 -9.25
N ARG A 171 -5.82 7.39 -10.24
CA ARG A 171 -7.25 7.74 -10.05
C ARG A 171 -8.06 6.66 -9.32
N ASP A 172 -7.55 5.43 -9.32
CA ASP A 172 -8.12 4.26 -8.63
C ASP A 172 -7.06 3.14 -8.54
N THR A 173 -7.37 2.09 -7.81
CA THR A 173 -6.46 0.96 -7.63
C THR A 173 -6.17 0.21 -8.92
N ALA A 174 -7.14 0.05 -9.81
CA ALA A 174 -6.91 -0.61 -11.10
C ALA A 174 -5.91 0.17 -11.96
N HIS A 175 -5.97 1.51 -11.93
CA HIS A 175 -4.99 2.39 -12.57
C HIS A 175 -3.60 2.27 -11.92
N ALA A 176 -3.51 2.22 -10.58
CA ALA A 176 -2.23 1.99 -9.89
C ALA A 176 -1.56 0.68 -10.33
N LEU A 177 -2.33 -0.42 -10.41
CA LEU A 177 -1.84 -1.70 -10.89
C LEU A 177 -1.40 -1.65 -12.36
N ALA A 178 -2.09 -0.86 -13.19
CA ALA A 178 -1.71 -0.66 -14.58
C ALA A 178 -0.42 0.16 -14.73
N ILE A 179 -0.22 1.19 -13.90
CA ILE A 179 1.03 1.96 -13.82
C ILE A 179 2.21 1.02 -13.47
N ILE A 180 2.07 0.20 -12.41
CA ILE A 180 3.10 -0.78 -12.06
C ILE A 180 3.40 -1.69 -13.24
N ALA A 181 2.37 -2.24 -13.89
CA ALA A 181 2.54 -3.13 -15.02
C ALA A 181 3.26 -2.45 -16.21
N ALA A 182 2.99 -1.18 -16.48
CA ALA A 182 3.65 -0.43 -17.53
C ALA A 182 5.12 -0.17 -17.21
N VAL A 183 5.41 0.28 -15.99
CA VAL A 183 6.78 0.54 -15.53
C VAL A 183 7.62 -0.74 -15.51
N GLU A 184 7.06 -1.85 -15.05
CA GLU A 184 7.72 -3.16 -15.03
C GLU A 184 7.70 -3.86 -16.41
N ARG A 185 7.19 -3.21 -17.46
CA ARG A 185 7.08 -3.73 -18.85
C ARG A 185 6.26 -5.02 -18.95
N LEU A 186 5.24 -5.14 -18.12
CA LEU A 186 4.32 -6.29 -18.05
C LEU A 186 3.01 -6.02 -18.77
N GLY A 187 2.77 -4.81 -19.26
CA GLY A 187 1.54 -4.36 -19.88
C GLY A 187 1.73 -3.21 -20.86
N PRO A 188 0.63 -2.74 -21.50
CA PRO A 188 0.68 -1.58 -22.38
C PRO A 188 1.02 -0.32 -21.58
N ALA A 189 1.44 0.72 -22.30
CA ALA A 189 1.56 2.06 -21.74
C ALA A 189 0.19 2.55 -21.25
N VAL A 190 0.20 3.27 -20.14
CA VAL A 190 -0.98 3.88 -19.51
C VAL A 190 -0.68 5.35 -19.21
N ASP A 191 -1.72 6.10 -18.94
CA ASP A 191 -1.58 7.46 -18.42
C ASP A 191 -0.90 7.44 -17.07
N MET A 192 0.32 7.93 -16.98
CA MET A 192 1.12 8.05 -15.75
C MET A 192 1.21 9.49 -15.24
N ASP A 193 0.64 10.44 -15.98
CA ASP A 193 0.69 11.86 -15.65
C ASP A 193 -0.59 12.34 -14.95
N TYR A 194 -1.41 11.41 -14.47
CA TYR A 194 -2.60 11.75 -13.71
C TYR A 194 -2.24 12.54 -12.45
N LEU A 195 -2.86 13.69 -12.30
CA LEU A 195 -2.82 14.50 -11.09
C LEU A 195 -4.24 14.85 -10.63
N PRO A 196 -4.54 14.79 -9.34
CA PRO A 196 -5.80 15.27 -8.80
C PRO A 196 -6.00 16.75 -9.08
N SER A 197 -7.22 17.15 -9.43
CA SER A 197 -7.53 18.57 -9.70
C SER A 197 -7.29 19.48 -8.47
N HIS A 198 -7.40 18.95 -7.28
CA HIS A 198 -7.11 19.68 -6.03
C HIS A 198 -5.61 19.78 -5.72
N TRP A 199 -4.73 19.17 -6.54
CA TRP A 199 -3.27 19.28 -6.49
C TRP A 199 -2.72 20.16 -7.62
N GLU A 200 -3.53 21.07 -8.16
CA GLU A 200 -3.09 22.01 -9.18
C GLU A 200 -1.83 22.79 -8.75
N GLY A 201 -0.81 22.74 -9.60
CA GLY A 201 0.49 23.38 -9.35
C GLY A 201 1.52 22.50 -8.64
N TRP A 202 1.18 21.28 -8.21
CA TRP A 202 2.17 20.32 -7.76
C TRP A 202 2.90 19.69 -8.95
N VAL A 203 4.21 19.80 -8.93
CA VAL A 203 5.08 19.17 -9.94
C VAL A 203 5.93 18.16 -9.20
N SER A 204 5.67 16.86 -9.40
CA SER A 204 6.64 15.86 -8.99
C SER A 204 7.83 15.94 -9.93
N GLU A 205 9.01 16.16 -9.40
CA GLU A 205 10.21 15.84 -10.17
C GLU A 205 10.31 14.32 -10.25
N PRO A 206 10.27 13.70 -11.45
CA PRO A 206 10.45 12.27 -11.58
C PRO A 206 11.78 11.91 -10.94
N ARG A 207 11.78 11.06 -9.92
CA ARG A 207 13.01 10.55 -9.30
C ARG A 207 13.69 9.62 -10.31
N ALA A 208 14.54 10.21 -11.17
CA ALA A 208 15.22 9.54 -12.29
C ALA A 208 16.07 8.32 -11.85
N ASP A 209 16.49 8.29 -10.58
CA ASP A 209 17.26 7.21 -9.96
C ASP A 209 16.43 5.94 -9.67
N ARG A 210 15.09 6.04 -9.68
CA ARG A 210 14.16 4.93 -9.42
C ARG A 210 13.54 4.32 -10.67
N LEU A 211 13.80 4.87 -11.85
CA LEU A 211 13.33 4.29 -13.11
C LEU A 211 14.21 3.06 -13.48
N PRO A 212 13.62 1.96 -14.00
CA PRO A 212 14.38 0.81 -14.44
C PRO A 212 15.38 1.24 -15.54
N GLY A 213 16.67 1.24 -15.22
CA GLY A 213 17.76 1.67 -16.10
C GLY A 213 18.51 2.93 -15.68
N GLY A 214 18.11 3.61 -14.62
CA GLY A 214 18.87 4.69 -14.00
C GLY A 214 20.12 4.14 -13.30
N ALA A 215 21.30 4.58 -13.71
CA ALA A 215 22.54 4.25 -13.03
C ALA A 215 22.58 4.94 -11.66
N PRO A 216 23.10 4.29 -10.59
CA PRO A 216 23.25 4.96 -9.31
C PRO A 216 24.19 6.16 -9.47
N HIS A 217 23.74 7.34 -9.05
CA HIS A 217 24.65 8.49 -8.92
C HIS A 217 25.75 8.12 -7.94
N SER A 218 26.96 7.94 -8.47
CA SER A 218 28.18 7.84 -7.67
C SER A 218 28.31 9.13 -6.85
N ALA A 219 28.29 8.97 -5.52
CA ALA A 219 28.66 10.04 -4.61
C ALA A 219 30.02 10.60 -5.05
N LEU A 220 30.04 11.85 -5.48
CA LEU A 220 31.26 12.62 -5.66
C LEU A 220 31.56 13.30 -4.34
N THR A 221 32.63 12.79 -3.74
CA THR A 221 33.60 13.36 -2.77
C THR A 221 33.24 14.71 -2.14
#